data_d9483e741798fd58d419066b3f1f35c3
#
_entry.id   d9483e741798fd58d419066b3f1f35c3
#
_cell.length_a   1.000
_cell.length_b   1.000
_cell.length_c   1.000
_cell.angle_alpha   90.00
_cell.angle_beta   90.00
_cell.angle_gamma   90.00
#
_symmetry.space_group_name_H-M   'P 1'
#
loop_
_entity.id
_entity.type
_entity.pdbx_description
1 polymer ?
#
loop_
_entity_poly.entity_id
_entity_poly.type
_entity_poly.pdbx_seq_one_letter_code
_entity_poly.pdbx_strand_id
1 'polypeptide(L)'
;MRETETERSDREAPRAKESPGDPLADPAFRAPGFWERLREAFLGAQRPLDCLQVEVTSRCAGRCGYCPHTTHAGTWKSRHMPDEVFAALWPLLRGAQRAHLQGWGEPLLHPRFLDYVALARKAGCAVSSTSCGLRMDAALARQLATSGMDLLAFSLVGTDEASNGARAGVPFARVCESVRLLREAVRDAARPEEGEPLEIHFAYLMLADRMEAARGLPALMEDLDVEMAVVSTLDYLALPGQAHLAFAPHETEKIDAARAILESIAAEAEARGRIVHFALPGGEAVADAGGCRENVVRSCYVDAEGKVSPCVYLNVPDNGPDAGPGRIRASAGRRRVFGDVRTEKPWEIWEKPEFKAFREALVRNAPDPACHVCPKRFER
;
A
#
# COMPACT_ATOMS: atom_id res chain seq x y z
N MET A 1 -19.26 35.16 -74.41
CA MET A 1 -18.82 33.76 -74.30
C MET A 1 -17.41 33.76 -73.74
N ARG A 2 -17.24 33.46 -72.53
CA ARG A 2 -16.00 32.93 -71.87
C ARG A 2 -16.46 32.24 -70.63
N GLU A 3 -16.38 30.90 -70.65
CA GLU A 3 -16.59 29.99 -69.56
C GLU A 3 -15.40 30.14 -68.57
N THR A 4 -15.72 30.27 -67.31
CA THR A 4 -14.72 30.18 -66.23
C THR A 4 -14.91 28.85 -65.52
N GLU A 5 -13.95 27.95 -65.74
CA GLU A 5 -13.78 26.72 -65.00
C GLU A 5 -13.50 27.04 -63.53
N THR A 6 -14.31 26.51 -62.64
CA THR A 6 -14.08 26.53 -61.21
C THR A 6 -13.34 25.27 -60.80
N GLU A 7 -12.04 25.40 -60.48
CA GLU A 7 -11.26 24.33 -59.84
C GLU A 7 -11.84 23.98 -58.46
N ARG A 8 -12.34 22.75 -58.34
CA ARG A 8 -12.63 22.14 -57.05
C ARG A 8 -11.36 21.69 -56.40
N SER A 9 -10.94 22.39 -55.37
CA SER A 9 -9.89 21.96 -54.42
C SER A 9 -10.44 20.85 -53.56
N ASP A 10 -10.02 19.61 -53.81
CA ASP A 10 -10.20 18.48 -52.91
C ASP A 10 -9.32 18.69 -51.70
N ARG A 11 -9.90 19.28 -50.64
CA ARG A 11 -9.28 19.27 -49.34
C ARG A 11 -9.54 17.90 -48.71
N GLU A 12 -8.53 17.04 -48.71
CA GLU A 12 -8.53 15.84 -47.86
C GLU A 12 -8.84 16.24 -46.40
N ALA A 13 -9.90 15.64 -45.85
CA ALA A 13 -10.22 15.75 -44.46
C ALA A 13 -9.07 15.16 -43.62
N PRO A 14 -8.67 15.80 -42.50
CA PRO A 14 -7.61 15.26 -41.66
C PRO A 14 -8.04 13.89 -41.16
N ARG A 15 -7.21 12.86 -41.44
CA ARG A 15 -7.38 11.52 -40.87
C ARG A 15 -7.54 11.65 -39.36
N ALA A 16 -8.67 11.15 -38.83
CA ALA A 16 -8.88 11.03 -37.39
C ALA A 16 -7.69 10.28 -36.80
N LYS A 17 -6.98 10.89 -35.85
CA LYS A 17 -5.94 10.20 -35.07
C LYS A 17 -6.64 9.02 -34.41
N GLU A 18 -6.23 7.81 -34.73
CA GLU A 18 -6.63 6.61 -34.01
C GLU A 18 -6.39 6.87 -32.53
N SER A 19 -7.42 6.71 -31.72
CA SER A 19 -7.28 6.79 -30.26
C SER A 19 -6.26 5.75 -29.86
N PRO A 20 -5.21 6.10 -29.09
CA PRO A 20 -4.29 5.09 -28.60
C PRO A 20 -5.10 4.02 -27.88
N GLY A 21 -4.83 2.74 -28.19
CA GLY A 21 -5.49 1.61 -27.54
C GLY A 21 -5.35 1.66 -26.01
N ASP A 22 -6.20 0.94 -25.29
CA ASP A 22 -6.10 0.86 -23.82
C ASP A 22 -4.74 0.30 -23.41
N PRO A 23 -3.88 1.05 -22.69
CA PRO A 23 -2.55 0.61 -22.29
C PRO A 23 -2.56 -0.67 -21.45
N LEU A 24 -3.66 -0.95 -20.73
CA LEU A 24 -3.81 -2.14 -19.89
C LEU A 24 -4.22 -3.38 -20.69
N ALA A 25 -4.63 -3.21 -21.94
CA ALA A 25 -5.06 -4.29 -22.83
C ALA A 25 -3.94 -4.77 -23.80
N ASP A 26 -2.67 -4.43 -23.55
CA ASP A 26 -1.56 -4.81 -24.40
C ASP A 26 -1.50 -6.35 -24.57
N PRO A 27 -1.50 -6.87 -25.82
CA PRO A 27 -1.36 -8.30 -26.10
C PRO A 27 -0.07 -8.94 -25.55
N ALA A 28 0.97 -8.15 -25.29
CA ALA A 28 2.21 -8.62 -24.68
C ALA A 28 2.01 -9.02 -23.18
N PHE A 29 0.96 -8.54 -22.54
CA PHE A 29 0.59 -8.92 -21.17
C PHE A 29 -0.07 -10.29 -21.19
N ARG A 30 0.71 -11.33 -21.01
CA ARG A 30 0.22 -12.72 -20.94
C ARG A 30 0.53 -13.34 -19.58
N ALA A 31 -0.44 -14.09 -19.05
CA ALA A 31 -0.24 -14.89 -17.85
C ALA A 31 0.92 -15.89 -18.04
N PRO A 32 1.63 -16.30 -16.95
CA PRO A 32 2.62 -17.37 -17.02
C PRO A 32 1.99 -18.62 -17.63
N GLY A 33 2.66 -19.18 -18.62
CA GLY A 33 2.23 -20.44 -19.22
C GLY A 33 2.41 -21.62 -18.26
N PHE A 34 1.81 -22.78 -18.61
CA PHE A 34 1.92 -24.00 -17.80
C PHE A 34 3.38 -24.35 -17.45
N TRP A 35 4.28 -24.30 -18.40
CA TRP A 35 5.69 -24.64 -18.19
C TRP A 35 6.44 -23.59 -17.35
N GLU A 36 6.05 -22.32 -17.42
CA GLU A 36 6.59 -21.27 -16.55
C GLU A 36 6.16 -21.50 -15.10
N ARG A 37 4.87 -21.79 -14.87
CA ARG A 37 4.33 -22.11 -13.52
C ARG A 37 4.96 -23.39 -12.97
N LEU A 38 5.11 -24.42 -13.79
CA LEU A 38 5.72 -25.67 -13.38
C LEU A 38 7.19 -25.47 -13.00
N ARG A 39 7.93 -24.69 -13.77
CA ARG A 39 9.31 -24.33 -13.45
C ARG A 39 9.41 -23.53 -12.15
N GLU A 40 8.54 -22.55 -11.93
CA GLU A 40 8.46 -21.78 -10.67
C GLU A 40 8.20 -22.73 -9.49
N ALA A 41 7.27 -23.68 -9.62
CA ALA A 41 6.93 -24.65 -8.59
C ALA A 41 8.04 -25.68 -8.30
N PHE A 42 8.68 -26.24 -9.35
CA PHE A 42 9.66 -27.32 -9.19
C PHE A 42 11.09 -26.84 -8.90
N LEU A 43 11.48 -25.69 -9.45
CA LEU A 43 12.84 -25.17 -9.25
C LEU A 43 12.93 -24.22 -8.05
N GLY A 44 11.80 -23.97 -7.37
CA GLY A 44 11.77 -23.02 -6.26
C GLY A 44 12.27 -21.63 -6.70
N ALA A 45 12.09 -21.30 -7.99
CA ALA A 45 12.55 -20.03 -8.53
C ALA A 45 11.80 -18.90 -7.84
N GLN A 46 12.33 -18.44 -6.71
CA GLN A 46 11.81 -17.30 -5.99
C GLN A 46 11.85 -16.09 -6.91
N ARG A 47 10.73 -15.45 -7.08
CA ARG A 47 10.68 -14.17 -7.76
C ARG A 47 11.61 -13.18 -7.05
N PRO A 48 12.34 -12.31 -7.77
CA PRO A 48 13.30 -11.39 -7.17
C PRO A 48 12.71 -10.47 -6.10
N LEU A 49 11.42 -10.11 -6.28
CA LEU A 49 10.69 -9.26 -5.34
C LEU A 49 9.67 -10.08 -4.54
N ASP A 50 9.69 -9.93 -3.22
CA ASP A 50 8.64 -10.44 -2.35
C ASP A 50 7.38 -9.57 -2.46
N CYS A 51 7.57 -8.24 -2.56
CA CYS A 51 6.47 -7.30 -2.70
C CYS A 51 6.82 -6.13 -3.62
N LEU A 52 5.91 -5.80 -4.53
CA LEU A 52 5.86 -4.52 -5.21
C LEU A 52 4.70 -3.72 -4.63
N GLN A 53 5.00 -2.66 -3.88
CA GLN A 53 3.99 -1.74 -3.38
C GLN A 53 3.77 -0.62 -4.39
N VAL A 54 2.51 -0.38 -4.76
CA VAL A 54 2.15 0.61 -5.79
C VAL A 54 1.08 1.56 -5.26
N GLU A 55 1.41 2.85 -5.20
CA GLU A 55 0.43 3.89 -4.93
C GLU A 55 -0.39 4.17 -6.19
N VAL A 56 -1.50 3.46 -6.35
CA VAL A 56 -2.38 3.63 -7.51
C VAL A 56 -3.04 5.01 -7.54
N THR A 57 -3.15 5.65 -6.38
CA THR A 57 -3.62 7.03 -6.25
C THR A 57 -3.09 7.69 -4.98
N SER A 58 -2.70 8.96 -5.09
CA SER A 58 -2.36 9.80 -3.95
C SER A 58 -3.53 10.68 -3.48
N ARG A 59 -4.75 10.47 -4.01
CA ARG A 59 -5.99 11.12 -3.56
C ARG A 59 -6.57 10.39 -2.37
N CYS A 60 -7.07 11.12 -1.37
CA CYS A 60 -7.80 10.57 -0.25
C CYS A 60 -8.93 11.53 0.16
N ALA A 61 -10.10 10.99 0.53
CA ALA A 61 -11.20 11.77 1.07
C ALA A 61 -11.08 11.95 2.60
N GLY A 62 -10.30 11.11 3.29
CA GLY A 62 -10.01 11.22 4.71
C GLY A 62 -9.07 12.39 5.02
N ARG A 63 -9.19 12.92 6.22
CA ARG A 63 -8.32 13.99 6.76
C ARG A 63 -7.71 13.55 8.10
N CYS A 64 -7.14 12.36 8.13
CA CYS A 64 -6.52 11.80 9.33
C CYS A 64 -5.38 12.70 9.80
N GLY A 65 -5.44 13.16 11.07
CA GLY A 65 -4.51 14.16 11.60
C GLY A 65 -3.04 13.70 11.67
N TYR A 66 -2.80 12.40 11.65
CA TYR A 66 -1.45 11.80 11.66
C TYR A 66 -0.91 11.47 10.27
N CYS A 67 -1.74 11.55 9.21
CA CYS A 67 -1.36 11.09 7.87
C CYS A 67 -0.58 12.17 7.11
N PRO A 68 0.53 11.84 6.43
CA PRO A 68 1.27 12.75 5.56
C PRO A 68 0.40 13.43 4.50
N HIS A 69 -0.56 12.73 3.92
CA HIS A 69 -1.51 13.29 2.97
C HIS A 69 -2.21 14.56 3.51
N THR A 70 -2.60 14.54 4.80
CA THR A 70 -3.27 15.68 5.44
C THR A 70 -2.28 16.74 5.90
N THR A 71 -1.18 16.33 6.53
CA THR A 71 -0.22 17.24 7.15
C THR A 71 0.65 17.97 6.14
N HIS A 72 0.80 17.41 4.93
CA HIS A 72 1.53 18.02 3.81
C HIS A 72 0.59 18.54 2.70
N ALA A 73 -0.67 18.81 3.01
CA ALA A 73 -1.69 19.22 2.03
C ALA A 73 -1.26 20.39 1.13
N GLY A 74 -0.45 21.33 1.63
CA GLY A 74 0.05 22.48 0.86
C GLY A 74 1.06 22.12 -0.24
N THR A 75 1.75 20.97 -0.13
CA THR A 75 2.74 20.47 -1.10
C THR A 75 2.33 19.15 -1.74
N TRP A 76 1.25 18.54 -1.23
CA TRP A 76 0.76 17.26 -1.70
C TRP A 76 0.12 17.35 -3.08
N LYS A 77 0.57 16.53 -4.02
CA LYS A 77 0.01 16.49 -5.37
C LYS A 77 -0.96 15.32 -5.47
N SER A 78 -2.25 15.61 -5.28
CA SER A 78 -3.31 14.60 -5.39
C SER A 78 -3.58 14.21 -6.85
N ARG A 79 -3.33 12.94 -7.20
CA ARG A 79 -3.53 12.39 -8.55
C ARG A 79 -3.85 10.91 -8.53
N HIS A 80 -4.39 10.42 -9.61
CA HIS A 80 -4.41 9.00 -9.93
C HIS A 80 -3.16 8.62 -10.72
N MET A 81 -2.68 7.39 -10.57
CA MET A 81 -1.64 6.84 -11.43
C MET A 81 -2.22 6.70 -12.86
N PRO A 82 -1.55 7.20 -13.89
CA PRO A 82 -1.95 6.96 -15.27
C PRO A 82 -1.82 5.48 -15.66
N ASP A 83 -2.70 5.02 -16.54
CA ASP A 83 -2.73 3.61 -16.96
C ASP A 83 -1.45 3.17 -17.63
N GLU A 84 -0.82 4.05 -18.43
CA GLU A 84 0.48 3.80 -19.06
C GLU A 84 1.61 3.63 -18.03
N VAL A 85 1.52 4.31 -16.88
CA VAL A 85 2.49 4.17 -15.78
C VAL A 85 2.32 2.80 -15.12
N PHE A 86 1.07 2.39 -14.84
CA PHE A 86 0.81 1.07 -14.27
C PHE A 86 1.20 -0.06 -15.24
N ALA A 87 0.88 0.10 -16.53
CA ALA A 87 1.27 -0.84 -17.58
C ALA A 87 2.80 -1.01 -17.68
N ALA A 88 3.56 0.08 -17.52
CA ALA A 88 5.03 0.04 -17.51
C ALA A 88 5.61 -0.79 -16.35
N LEU A 89 4.83 -1.03 -15.27
CA LEU A 89 5.23 -1.89 -14.15
C LEU A 89 5.16 -3.38 -14.46
N TRP A 90 4.62 -3.78 -15.63
CA TRP A 90 4.47 -5.20 -16.00
C TRP A 90 5.71 -6.06 -15.72
N PRO A 91 6.96 -5.65 -16.08
CA PRO A 91 8.14 -6.46 -15.80
C PRO A 91 8.39 -6.66 -14.31
N LEU A 92 8.13 -5.65 -13.45
CA LEU A 92 8.26 -5.79 -11.99
C LEU A 92 7.14 -6.65 -11.40
N LEU A 93 5.90 -6.49 -11.88
CA LEU A 93 4.77 -7.35 -11.49
C LEU A 93 5.08 -8.84 -11.80
N ARG A 94 5.64 -9.13 -12.98
CA ARG A 94 6.09 -10.48 -13.33
C ARG A 94 7.19 -11.03 -12.43
N GLY A 95 7.99 -10.16 -11.84
CA GLY A 95 9.07 -10.51 -10.91
C GLY A 95 8.70 -10.42 -9.43
N ALA A 96 7.49 -10.02 -9.08
CA ALA A 96 7.02 -9.88 -7.71
C ALA A 96 6.10 -11.05 -7.30
N GLN A 97 6.25 -11.54 -6.06
CA GLN A 97 5.33 -12.52 -5.49
C GLN A 97 3.98 -11.87 -5.15
N ARG A 98 4.03 -10.64 -4.61
CA ARG A 98 2.85 -9.87 -4.19
C ARG A 98 2.87 -8.47 -4.80
N ALA A 99 1.71 -7.99 -5.21
CA ALA A 99 1.45 -6.60 -5.50
C ALA A 99 0.54 -6.01 -4.40
N HIS A 100 1.06 -5.03 -3.65
CA HIS A 100 0.28 -4.31 -2.65
C HIS A 100 -0.13 -2.95 -3.21
N LEU A 101 -1.40 -2.84 -3.60
CA LEU A 101 -1.94 -1.66 -4.29
C LEU A 101 -2.37 -0.59 -3.27
N GLN A 102 -1.40 0.05 -2.62
CA GLN A 102 -1.62 1.04 -1.57
C GLN A 102 -0.42 1.98 -1.43
N GLY A 103 -0.72 3.25 -1.13
CA GLY A 103 0.24 4.27 -0.72
C GLY A 103 -0.37 5.17 0.36
N TRP A 104 -0.21 6.47 0.22
CA TRP A 104 -0.78 7.47 1.13
C TRP A 104 -2.21 7.88 0.76
N GLY A 105 -2.68 7.55 -0.45
CA GLY A 105 -4.05 7.80 -0.89
C GLY A 105 -5.02 6.66 -0.52
N GLU A 106 -6.28 6.82 -0.93
CA GLU A 106 -7.33 5.81 -0.78
C GLU A 106 -7.48 5.03 -2.10
N PRO A 107 -7.04 3.77 -2.19
CA PRO A 107 -6.99 3.02 -3.45
C PRO A 107 -8.32 2.91 -4.17
N LEU A 108 -9.43 2.74 -3.44
CA LEU A 108 -10.77 2.59 -4.03
C LEU A 108 -11.31 3.88 -4.65
N LEU A 109 -10.58 5.01 -4.57
CA LEU A 109 -10.86 6.21 -5.36
C LEU A 109 -10.36 6.12 -6.79
N HIS A 110 -9.46 5.18 -7.09
CA HIS A 110 -8.94 5.03 -8.45
C HIS A 110 -10.00 4.42 -9.36
N PRO A 111 -10.40 5.09 -10.47
CA PRO A 111 -11.51 4.63 -11.31
C PRO A 111 -11.24 3.28 -11.98
N ARG A 112 -9.98 2.94 -12.21
CA ARG A 112 -9.54 1.67 -12.82
C ARG A 112 -8.85 0.74 -11.83
N PHE A 113 -9.18 0.82 -10.53
CA PHE A 113 -8.56 -0.01 -9.50
C PHE A 113 -8.68 -1.50 -9.81
N LEU A 114 -9.85 -1.96 -10.24
CA LEU A 114 -10.11 -3.37 -10.56
C LEU A 114 -9.35 -3.85 -11.80
N ASP A 115 -9.12 -2.97 -12.79
CA ASP A 115 -8.29 -3.29 -13.95
C ASP A 115 -6.83 -3.49 -13.53
N TYR A 116 -6.35 -2.70 -12.57
CA TYR A 116 -5.01 -2.84 -12.00
C TYR A 116 -4.87 -4.15 -11.19
N VAL A 117 -5.91 -4.51 -10.42
CA VAL A 117 -5.99 -5.83 -9.77
C VAL A 117 -5.89 -6.94 -10.80
N ALA A 118 -6.71 -6.88 -11.87
CA ALA A 118 -6.72 -7.89 -12.92
C ALA A 118 -5.35 -8.02 -13.62
N LEU A 119 -4.68 -6.90 -13.92
CA LEU A 119 -3.36 -6.93 -14.54
C LEU A 119 -2.29 -7.53 -13.60
N ALA A 120 -2.30 -7.17 -12.32
CA ALA A 120 -1.39 -7.74 -11.33
C ALA A 120 -1.60 -9.25 -11.12
N ARG A 121 -2.88 -9.69 -11.09
CA ARG A 121 -3.22 -11.13 -11.07
C ARG A 121 -2.73 -11.84 -12.32
N LYS A 122 -2.94 -11.24 -13.48
CA LYS A 122 -2.47 -11.78 -14.77
C LYS A 122 -0.94 -11.92 -14.82
N ALA A 123 -0.21 -11.03 -14.14
CA ALA A 123 1.24 -11.16 -13.95
C ALA A 123 1.63 -12.29 -12.98
N GLY A 124 0.65 -12.87 -12.26
CA GLY A 124 0.82 -13.96 -11.30
C GLY A 124 1.16 -13.48 -9.89
N CYS A 125 0.88 -12.23 -9.55
CA CYS A 125 1.01 -11.74 -8.16
C CYS A 125 -0.17 -12.19 -7.31
N ALA A 126 0.08 -12.45 -6.02
CA ALA A 126 -0.95 -12.26 -5.00
C ALA A 126 -1.22 -10.76 -4.85
N VAL A 127 -2.50 -10.35 -4.84
CA VAL A 127 -2.88 -8.93 -4.85
C VAL A 127 -3.57 -8.54 -3.55
N SER A 128 -3.06 -7.51 -2.89
CA SER A 128 -3.62 -6.98 -1.65
C SER A 128 -3.75 -5.45 -1.69
N SER A 129 -4.64 -4.92 -0.85
CA SER A 129 -4.77 -3.48 -0.65
C SER A 129 -5.27 -3.15 0.76
N THR A 130 -5.21 -1.87 1.14
CA THR A 130 -5.80 -1.36 2.38
C THR A 130 -6.68 -0.15 2.06
N SER A 131 -7.92 -0.14 2.58
CA SER A 131 -8.90 0.91 2.34
C SER A 131 -9.41 1.52 3.63
N CYS A 132 -9.83 2.78 3.57
CA CYS A 132 -10.60 3.43 4.63
C CYS A 132 -12.10 3.08 4.59
N GLY A 133 -12.58 2.38 3.57
CA GLY A 133 -13.96 1.94 3.44
C GLY A 133 -14.95 2.97 2.88
N LEU A 134 -14.61 4.26 2.78
CA LEU A 134 -15.55 5.33 2.44
C LEU A 134 -16.28 5.15 1.10
N ARG A 135 -15.63 4.50 0.13
CA ARG A 135 -16.18 4.31 -1.24
C ARG A 135 -16.92 3.00 -1.43
N MET A 136 -16.92 2.13 -0.43
CA MET A 136 -17.58 0.83 -0.53
C MET A 136 -19.10 0.99 -0.64
N ASP A 137 -19.67 0.49 -1.70
CA ASP A 137 -21.11 0.25 -1.86
C ASP A 137 -21.35 -1.21 -2.26
N ALA A 138 -22.59 -1.64 -2.34
CA ALA A 138 -22.92 -3.02 -2.66
C ALA A 138 -22.44 -3.45 -4.07
N ALA A 139 -22.35 -2.51 -5.03
CA ALA A 139 -21.86 -2.81 -6.37
C ALA A 139 -20.35 -3.04 -6.37
N LEU A 140 -19.59 -2.15 -5.75
CA LEU A 140 -18.14 -2.29 -5.61
C LEU A 140 -17.76 -3.51 -4.76
N ALA A 141 -18.53 -3.80 -3.69
CA ALA A 141 -18.30 -4.98 -2.86
C ALA A 141 -18.40 -6.28 -3.68
N ARG A 142 -19.45 -6.42 -4.52
CA ARG A 142 -19.58 -7.58 -5.43
C ARG A 142 -18.46 -7.67 -6.45
N GLN A 143 -18.04 -6.54 -7.02
CA GLN A 143 -16.92 -6.52 -7.97
C GLN A 143 -15.59 -6.94 -7.30
N LEU A 144 -15.32 -6.45 -6.08
CA LEU A 144 -14.14 -6.85 -5.31
C LEU A 144 -14.17 -8.33 -4.96
N ALA A 145 -15.29 -8.85 -4.49
CA ALA A 145 -15.45 -10.27 -4.12
C ALA A 145 -15.14 -11.24 -5.28
N THR A 146 -15.29 -10.81 -6.53
CA THR A 146 -15.05 -11.60 -7.74
C THR A 146 -13.83 -11.16 -8.54
N SER A 147 -13.06 -10.18 -8.05
CA SER A 147 -11.94 -9.58 -8.79
C SER A 147 -10.68 -10.46 -8.86
N GLY A 148 -10.63 -11.52 -8.06
CA GLY A 148 -9.42 -12.33 -7.85
C GLY A 148 -8.38 -11.67 -6.95
N MET A 149 -8.72 -10.57 -6.26
CA MET A 149 -7.87 -10.02 -5.19
C MET A 149 -7.82 -11.01 -4.03
N ASP A 150 -6.64 -11.16 -3.41
CA ASP A 150 -6.45 -12.11 -2.32
C ASP A 150 -6.82 -11.50 -0.96
N LEU A 151 -6.54 -10.20 -0.75
CA LEU A 151 -6.76 -9.57 0.55
C LEU A 151 -7.14 -8.08 0.42
N LEU A 152 -8.19 -7.66 1.14
CA LEU A 152 -8.49 -6.26 1.41
C LEU A 152 -8.53 -6.02 2.92
N ALA A 153 -7.63 -5.15 3.41
CA ALA A 153 -7.66 -4.71 4.80
C ALA A 153 -8.46 -3.41 4.96
N PHE A 154 -9.18 -3.28 6.06
CA PHE A 154 -9.80 -2.02 6.45
C PHE A 154 -8.97 -1.36 7.55
N SER A 155 -8.59 -0.09 7.33
CA SER A 155 -7.78 0.64 8.30
C SER A 155 -8.62 1.21 9.44
N LEU A 156 -8.11 1.09 10.67
CA LEU A 156 -8.71 1.58 11.91
C LEU A 156 -7.65 2.22 12.82
N VAL A 157 -8.07 3.10 13.73
CA VAL A 157 -7.25 3.59 14.86
C VAL A 157 -7.99 3.49 16.19
N GLY A 158 -9.22 3.00 16.16
CA GLY A 158 -10.09 2.80 17.32
C GLY A 158 -11.15 1.76 17.00
N THR A 159 -11.92 1.35 18.02
CA THR A 159 -12.95 0.31 17.94
C THR A 159 -14.37 0.86 18.13
N ASP A 160 -14.50 2.18 18.21
CA ASP A 160 -15.76 2.93 18.27
C ASP A 160 -15.60 4.32 17.62
N GLU A 161 -16.68 5.10 17.55
CA GLU A 161 -16.69 6.41 16.90
C GLU A 161 -15.75 7.41 17.61
N ALA A 162 -15.68 7.36 18.94
CA ALA A 162 -14.86 8.29 19.73
C ALA A 162 -13.37 7.98 19.56
N SER A 163 -12.97 6.72 19.72
CA SER A 163 -11.58 6.28 19.62
C SER A 163 -11.05 6.34 18.17
N ASN A 164 -11.92 6.12 17.15
CA ASN A 164 -11.57 6.25 15.75
C ASN A 164 -11.54 7.72 15.26
N GLY A 165 -11.90 8.68 16.09
CA GLY A 165 -12.04 10.10 15.75
C GLY A 165 -10.77 10.80 15.23
N ALA A 166 -9.57 10.25 15.45
CA ALA A 166 -8.32 10.73 14.81
C ALA A 166 -8.34 10.59 13.28
N ARG A 167 -9.29 9.82 12.72
CA ARG A 167 -9.54 9.66 11.30
C ARG A 167 -10.62 10.62 10.80
N ALA A 168 -10.38 11.92 10.92
CA ALA A 168 -11.33 12.93 10.50
C ALA A 168 -11.82 12.70 9.05
N GLY A 169 -13.13 12.75 8.87
CA GLY A 169 -13.78 12.46 7.58
C GLY A 169 -13.94 10.97 7.26
N VAL A 170 -13.63 10.07 8.21
CA VAL A 170 -13.83 8.61 8.09
C VAL A 170 -14.66 8.12 9.30
N PRO A 171 -16.00 8.24 9.26
CA PRO A 171 -16.87 7.79 10.34
C PRO A 171 -16.69 6.28 10.60
N PHE A 172 -16.58 5.90 11.86
CA PHE A 172 -16.38 4.49 12.24
C PHE A 172 -17.54 3.59 11.76
N ALA A 173 -18.78 4.05 11.94
CA ALA A 173 -19.96 3.34 11.48
C ALA A 173 -19.91 3.05 9.97
N ARG A 174 -19.35 3.98 9.15
CA ARG A 174 -19.20 3.78 7.71
C ARG A 174 -18.16 2.70 7.37
N VAL A 175 -17.08 2.62 8.13
CA VAL A 175 -16.09 1.54 7.98
C VAL A 175 -16.73 0.19 8.29
N CYS A 176 -17.47 0.07 9.40
CA CYS A 176 -18.18 -1.15 9.77
C CYS A 176 -19.20 -1.58 8.72
N GLU A 177 -19.98 -0.63 8.18
CA GLU A 177 -20.91 -0.90 7.07
C GLU A 177 -20.19 -1.46 5.85
N SER A 178 -19.05 -0.87 5.50
CA SER A 178 -18.24 -1.30 4.35
C SER A 178 -17.69 -2.71 4.53
N VAL A 179 -17.28 -3.08 5.74
CA VAL A 179 -16.85 -4.45 6.06
C VAL A 179 -18.03 -5.42 5.89
N ARG A 180 -19.22 -5.08 6.42
CA ARG A 180 -20.43 -5.93 6.28
C ARG A 180 -20.82 -6.14 4.84
N LEU A 181 -20.84 -5.07 4.02
CA LEU A 181 -21.14 -5.14 2.59
C LEU A 181 -20.16 -6.07 1.84
N LEU A 182 -18.87 -5.96 2.14
CA LEU A 182 -17.88 -6.81 1.48
C LEU A 182 -17.97 -8.26 1.97
N ARG A 183 -18.18 -8.47 3.28
CA ARG A 183 -18.35 -9.82 3.85
C ARG A 183 -19.56 -10.54 3.25
N GLU A 184 -20.69 -9.84 3.12
CA GLU A 184 -21.90 -10.37 2.44
C GLU A 184 -21.59 -10.73 0.99
N ALA A 185 -20.97 -9.82 0.24
CA ALA A 185 -20.60 -10.06 -1.14
C ALA A 185 -19.65 -11.26 -1.33
N VAL A 186 -18.67 -11.44 -0.43
CA VAL A 186 -17.74 -12.59 -0.46
C VAL A 186 -18.46 -13.90 -0.14
N ARG A 187 -19.44 -13.90 0.79
CA ARG A 187 -20.25 -15.10 1.09
C ARG A 187 -21.17 -15.49 -0.06
N ASP A 188 -21.71 -14.48 -0.76
CA ASP A 188 -22.64 -14.68 -1.88
C ASP A 188 -21.90 -15.01 -3.19
N ALA A 189 -20.63 -14.68 -3.30
CA ALA A 189 -19.84 -14.98 -4.48
C ALA A 189 -19.69 -16.49 -4.65
N ALA A 190 -19.79 -16.98 -5.90
CA ALA A 190 -19.37 -18.33 -6.22
C ALA A 190 -17.87 -18.48 -5.85
N ARG A 191 -17.52 -19.63 -5.26
CA ARG A 191 -16.09 -19.89 -4.98
C ARG A 191 -15.29 -19.75 -6.27
N PRO A 192 -14.12 -19.06 -6.23
CA PRO A 192 -13.26 -18.98 -7.40
C PRO A 192 -12.92 -20.38 -7.92
N GLU A 193 -12.88 -20.54 -9.23
CA GLU A 193 -12.41 -21.79 -9.83
C GLU A 193 -10.93 -22.06 -9.51
N GLU A 194 -10.15 -20.99 -9.33
CA GLU A 194 -8.76 -21.02 -8.90
C GLU A 194 -8.55 -20.01 -7.76
N GLY A 195 -7.91 -20.44 -6.66
CA GLY A 195 -7.56 -19.60 -5.51
C GLY A 195 -8.57 -19.65 -4.36
N GLU A 196 -8.30 -18.86 -3.33
CA GLU A 196 -9.14 -18.73 -2.15
C GLU A 196 -10.07 -17.52 -2.28
N PRO A 197 -11.18 -17.48 -1.55
CA PRO A 197 -12.01 -16.27 -1.45
C PRO A 197 -11.22 -15.07 -0.94
N LEU A 198 -11.68 -13.87 -1.31
CA LEU A 198 -11.08 -12.62 -0.82
C LEU A 198 -11.09 -12.57 0.71
N GLU A 199 -9.89 -12.48 1.31
CA GLU A 199 -9.72 -12.30 2.74
C GLU A 199 -10.01 -10.85 3.14
N ILE A 200 -10.65 -10.67 4.31
CA ILE A 200 -10.95 -9.36 4.89
C ILE A 200 -10.24 -9.23 6.23
N HIS A 201 -9.29 -8.30 6.32
CA HIS A 201 -8.51 -8.06 7.54
C HIS A 201 -8.73 -6.65 8.09
N PHE A 202 -8.30 -6.43 9.34
CA PHE A 202 -8.11 -5.09 9.89
C PHE A 202 -6.62 -4.70 9.87
N ALA A 203 -6.35 -3.50 9.36
CA ALA A 203 -5.09 -2.78 9.54
C ALA A 203 -5.29 -1.74 10.65
N TYR A 204 -4.98 -2.11 11.89
CA TYR A 204 -5.18 -1.26 13.05
C TYR A 204 -3.91 -0.47 13.37
N LEU A 205 -3.99 0.86 13.36
CA LEU A 205 -2.91 1.74 13.76
C LEU A 205 -3.09 2.12 15.24
N MET A 206 -2.30 1.53 16.12
CA MET A 206 -2.29 1.89 17.54
C MET A 206 -1.58 3.22 17.74
N LEU A 207 -2.30 4.22 18.23
CA LEU A 207 -1.74 5.49 18.66
C LEU A 207 -1.40 5.43 20.15
N ALA A 208 -0.23 5.95 20.52
CA ALA A 208 0.29 5.83 21.89
C ALA A 208 -0.51 6.60 22.94
N ASP A 209 -1.25 7.63 22.54
CA ASP A 209 -2.12 8.43 23.42
C ASP A 209 -3.47 7.75 23.72
N ARG A 210 -3.80 6.64 23.03
CA ARG A 210 -5.08 5.95 23.16
C ARG A 210 -4.96 4.43 22.98
N MET A 211 -3.89 3.82 23.44
CA MET A 211 -3.64 2.39 23.25
C MET A 211 -4.72 1.48 23.85
N GLU A 212 -5.40 1.91 24.91
CA GLU A 212 -6.52 1.19 25.54
C GLU A 212 -7.72 0.98 24.58
N ALA A 213 -7.88 1.86 23.59
CA ALA A 213 -8.95 1.72 22.59
C ALA A 213 -8.84 0.44 21.76
N ALA A 214 -7.66 -0.18 21.69
CA ALA A 214 -7.45 -1.43 20.97
C ALA A 214 -8.13 -2.64 21.67
N ARG A 215 -8.47 -2.55 22.96
CA ARG A 215 -9.10 -3.66 23.72
C ARG A 215 -10.45 -4.10 23.14
N GLY A 216 -11.16 -3.22 22.44
CA GLY A 216 -12.38 -3.58 21.73
C GLY A 216 -12.18 -4.38 20.44
N LEU A 217 -10.92 -4.60 20.02
CA LEU A 217 -10.63 -5.21 18.71
C LEU A 217 -11.14 -6.65 18.57
N PRO A 218 -10.97 -7.58 19.55
CA PRO A 218 -11.48 -8.94 19.44
C PRO A 218 -13.01 -9.01 19.27
N ALA A 219 -13.75 -8.21 20.02
CA ALA A 219 -15.21 -8.14 19.91
C ALA A 219 -15.67 -7.56 18.59
N LEU A 220 -14.98 -6.53 18.08
CA LEU A 220 -15.25 -5.93 16.77
C LEU A 220 -14.97 -6.92 15.62
N MET A 221 -13.88 -7.70 15.73
CA MET A 221 -13.54 -8.75 14.75
C MET A 221 -14.62 -9.83 14.71
N GLU A 222 -15.15 -10.21 15.87
CA GLU A 222 -16.24 -11.19 15.96
C GLU A 222 -17.54 -10.64 15.36
N ASP A 223 -17.95 -9.40 15.73
CA ASP A 223 -19.18 -8.76 15.21
C ASP A 223 -19.16 -8.60 13.66
N LEU A 224 -18.01 -8.29 13.10
CA LEU A 224 -17.85 -8.04 11.67
C LEU A 224 -17.34 -9.26 10.90
N ASP A 225 -17.16 -10.40 11.56
CA ASP A 225 -16.63 -11.63 11.01
C ASP A 225 -15.29 -11.42 10.26
N VAL A 226 -14.37 -10.72 10.91
CA VAL A 226 -13.00 -10.50 10.43
C VAL A 226 -12.06 -11.46 11.14
N GLU A 227 -11.33 -12.26 10.38
CA GLU A 227 -10.50 -13.34 10.92
C GLU A 227 -9.17 -12.84 11.47
N MET A 228 -8.58 -11.83 10.84
CA MET A 228 -7.24 -11.35 11.18
C MET A 228 -7.19 -9.83 11.33
N ALA A 229 -6.42 -9.38 12.30
CA ALA A 229 -6.00 -7.98 12.42
C ALA A 229 -4.48 -7.88 12.54
N VAL A 230 -3.91 -6.88 11.86
CA VAL A 230 -2.50 -6.50 12.01
C VAL A 230 -2.45 -5.16 12.73
N VAL A 231 -1.86 -5.13 13.92
CA VAL A 231 -1.67 -3.92 14.71
C VAL A 231 -0.27 -3.36 14.45
N SER A 232 -0.22 -2.15 13.94
CA SER A 232 1.00 -1.38 13.74
C SER A 232 1.01 -0.11 14.59
N THR A 233 2.16 0.52 14.71
CA THR A 233 2.34 1.81 15.41
C THR A 233 2.55 2.95 14.40
N LEU A 234 2.43 4.20 14.88
CA LEU A 234 2.71 5.37 14.06
C LEU A 234 4.23 5.55 13.90
N ASP A 235 4.74 5.11 12.76
CA ASP A 235 6.18 5.09 12.48
C ASP A 235 6.67 6.38 11.77
N TYR A 236 5.78 7.12 11.13
CA TYR A 236 6.10 8.39 10.47
C TYR A 236 5.43 9.57 11.16
N LEU A 237 6.24 10.52 11.62
CA LEU A 237 5.76 11.76 12.25
C LEU A 237 5.95 12.93 11.28
N ALA A 238 4.84 13.40 10.71
CA ALA A 238 4.85 14.52 9.78
C ALA A 238 5.11 15.88 10.48
N LEU A 239 4.67 16.02 11.74
CA LEU A 239 4.77 17.25 12.53
C LEU A 239 5.37 16.99 13.92
N PRO A 240 6.18 17.91 14.48
CA PRO A 240 6.76 17.77 15.82
C PRO A 240 5.70 17.51 16.90
N GLY A 241 4.55 18.18 16.81
CA GLY A 241 3.44 18.04 17.76
C GLY A 241 2.78 16.67 17.81
N GLN A 242 3.07 15.77 16.85
CA GLN A 242 2.53 14.40 16.80
C GLN A 242 3.32 13.38 17.64
N ALA A 243 4.37 13.83 18.32
CA ALA A 243 5.26 12.94 19.08
C ALA A 243 4.52 12.06 20.11
N HIS A 244 3.48 12.61 20.73
CA HIS A 244 2.67 11.90 21.72
C HIS A 244 1.82 10.77 21.15
N LEU A 245 1.63 10.73 19.82
CA LEU A 245 0.88 9.69 19.10
C LEU A 245 1.71 8.44 18.80
N ALA A 246 3.05 8.56 18.88
CA ALA A 246 3.96 7.48 18.53
C ALA A 246 4.65 6.88 19.76
N PHE A 247 5.18 5.67 19.58
CA PHE A 247 6.07 5.03 20.54
C PHE A 247 7.52 5.33 20.16
N ALA A 248 8.25 6.03 21.03
CA ALA A 248 9.67 6.22 20.81
C ALA A 248 10.45 5.00 21.36
N PRO A 249 11.49 4.49 20.68
CA PRO A 249 12.21 3.29 21.11
C PRO A 249 12.79 3.32 22.54
N HIS A 250 13.03 4.53 23.07
CA HIS A 250 13.53 4.73 24.43
C HIS A 250 12.41 4.80 25.50
N GLU A 251 11.14 4.86 25.11
CA GLU A 251 9.97 4.89 26.04
C GLU A 251 9.60 3.45 26.47
N THR A 252 10.55 2.74 27.09
CA THR A 252 10.42 1.31 27.39
C THR A 252 9.18 0.98 28.22
N GLU A 253 8.86 1.75 29.26
CA GLU A 253 7.67 1.54 30.10
C GLU A 253 6.37 1.65 29.29
N LYS A 254 6.28 2.62 28.38
CA LYS A 254 5.11 2.80 27.50
C LYS A 254 4.98 1.64 26.50
N ILE A 255 6.12 1.19 25.96
CA ILE A 255 6.16 0.04 25.05
C ILE A 255 5.79 -1.25 25.76
N ASP A 256 6.26 -1.46 27.00
CA ASP A 256 5.92 -2.63 27.79
C ASP A 256 4.43 -2.63 28.19
N ALA A 257 3.85 -1.48 28.52
CA ALA A 257 2.41 -1.34 28.74
C ALA A 257 1.60 -1.66 27.48
N ALA A 258 2.03 -1.14 26.30
CA ALA A 258 1.39 -1.46 25.04
C ALA A 258 1.50 -2.95 24.69
N ARG A 259 2.62 -3.59 24.98
CA ARG A 259 2.84 -5.02 24.80
C ARG A 259 1.86 -5.83 25.65
N ALA A 260 1.75 -5.54 26.93
CA ALA A 260 0.82 -6.24 27.84
C ALA A 260 -0.65 -6.13 27.35
N ILE A 261 -1.04 -4.96 26.84
CA ILE A 261 -2.36 -4.76 26.23
C ILE A 261 -2.52 -5.65 24.98
N LEU A 262 -1.55 -5.64 24.08
CA LEU A 262 -1.63 -6.39 22.82
C LEU A 262 -1.57 -7.90 23.03
N GLU A 263 -0.78 -8.39 23.98
CA GLU A 263 -0.78 -9.81 24.36
C GLU A 263 -2.13 -10.24 24.93
N SER A 264 -2.75 -9.41 25.76
CA SER A 264 -4.12 -9.67 26.25
C SER A 264 -5.15 -9.69 25.12
N ILE A 265 -5.04 -8.76 24.17
CA ILE A 265 -5.92 -8.69 22.98
C ILE A 265 -5.73 -9.93 22.10
N ALA A 266 -4.48 -10.35 21.87
CA ALA A 266 -4.17 -11.51 21.04
C ALA A 266 -4.73 -12.79 21.67
N ALA A 267 -4.57 -12.97 22.99
CA ALA A 267 -5.13 -14.12 23.72
C ALA A 267 -6.67 -14.14 23.69
N GLU A 268 -7.32 -12.97 23.86
CA GLU A 268 -8.78 -12.87 23.75
C GLU A 268 -9.28 -13.14 22.33
N ALA A 269 -8.56 -12.63 21.31
CA ALA A 269 -8.88 -12.90 19.91
C ALA A 269 -8.75 -14.38 19.58
N GLU A 270 -7.68 -15.05 20.05
CA GLU A 270 -7.47 -16.49 19.88
C GLU A 270 -8.59 -17.31 20.51
N ALA A 271 -9.03 -16.96 21.73
CA ALA A 271 -10.16 -17.58 22.41
C ALA A 271 -11.49 -17.46 21.62
N ARG A 272 -11.59 -16.46 20.71
CA ARG A 272 -12.71 -16.24 19.79
C ARG A 272 -12.46 -16.82 18.38
N GLY A 273 -11.37 -17.58 18.19
CA GLY A 273 -10.97 -18.10 16.88
C GLY A 273 -10.51 -17.04 15.89
N ARG A 274 -9.97 -15.91 16.38
CA ARG A 274 -9.45 -14.80 15.57
C ARG A 274 -7.95 -14.64 15.82
N ILE A 275 -7.25 -13.99 14.88
CA ILE A 275 -5.80 -13.82 14.92
C ILE A 275 -5.46 -12.33 14.98
N VAL A 276 -4.64 -11.94 15.97
CA VAL A 276 -4.08 -10.60 16.05
C VAL A 276 -2.56 -10.67 16.02
N HIS A 277 -2.01 -10.14 14.95
CA HIS A 277 -0.56 -9.92 14.82
C HIS A 277 -0.21 -8.50 15.21
N PHE A 278 0.89 -8.34 15.93
CA PHE A 278 1.39 -7.01 16.26
C PHE A 278 2.92 -6.97 16.28
N ALA A 279 3.46 -5.78 16.06
CA ALA A 279 4.86 -5.50 16.23
C ALA A 279 5.03 -4.11 16.84
N LEU A 280 5.85 -4.02 17.89
CA LEU A 280 6.16 -2.77 18.59
C LEU A 280 7.61 -2.35 18.28
N PRO A 281 7.90 -1.04 18.23
CA PRO A 281 9.27 -0.58 18.14
C PRO A 281 10.05 -1.04 19.37
N GLY A 282 11.30 -1.44 19.20
CA GLY A 282 12.10 -2.02 20.28
C GLY A 282 13.56 -1.66 20.20
N GLY A 283 14.37 -2.24 21.12
CA GLY A 283 15.80 -1.93 21.27
C GLY A 283 16.74 -2.75 20.38
N GLU A 284 16.26 -3.84 19.77
CA GLU A 284 17.10 -4.71 18.95
C GLU A 284 16.85 -4.49 17.45
N ALA A 285 17.90 -4.61 16.66
CA ALA A 285 17.77 -4.54 15.22
C ALA A 285 17.09 -5.80 14.68
N VAL A 286 16.16 -5.61 13.74
CA VAL A 286 15.50 -6.70 13.04
C VAL A 286 16.54 -7.55 12.31
N ALA A 287 16.64 -8.83 12.65
CA ALA A 287 17.61 -9.75 12.06
C ALA A 287 17.16 -10.19 10.66
N ASP A 288 15.87 -10.37 10.47
CA ASP A 288 15.26 -10.82 9.23
C ASP A 288 15.00 -9.68 8.23
N ALA A 289 14.62 -10.00 7.01
CA ALA A 289 14.28 -9.04 5.96
C ALA A 289 15.35 -7.97 5.69
N GLY A 290 16.64 -8.33 5.86
CA GLY A 290 17.76 -7.41 5.64
C GLY A 290 17.79 -6.25 6.63
N GLY A 291 17.30 -6.45 7.88
CA GLY A 291 17.31 -5.44 8.94
C GLY A 291 16.23 -4.35 8.79
N CYS A 292 15.13 -4.62 8.09
CA CYS A 292 14.02 -3.69 7.92
C CYS A 292 12.70 -4.43 7.65
N ARG A 293 11.66 -4.19 8.45
CA ARG A 293 10.34 -4.82 8.29
C ARG A 293 9.61 -4.45 6.99
N GLU A 294 9.99 -3.35 6.33
CA GLU A 294 9.52 -3.03 4.98
C GLU A 294 10.18 -3.91 3.91
N ASN A 295 11.12 -4.77 4.30
CA ASN A 295 11.83 -5.72 3.43
C ASN A 295 12.38 -5.07 2.14
N VAL A 296 12.96 -3.88 2.26
CA VAL A 296 13.42 -3.09 1.11
C VAL A 296 14.54 -3.76 0.30
N VAL A 297 15.10 -4.86 0.81
CA VAL A 297 16.07 -5.70 0.09
C VAL A 297 15.38 -6.48 -1.03
N ARG A 298 14.12 -6.88 -0.81
CA ARG A 298 13.29 -7.64 -1.76
C ARG A 298 11.94 -6.99 -2.06
N SER A 299 11.78 -5.71 -1.74
CA SER A 299 10.58 -4.94 -2.01
C SER A 299 10.93 -3.54 -2.48
N CYS A 300 10.05 -2.93 -3.24
CA CYS A 300 10.14 -1.51 -3.58
C CYS A 300 8.76 -0.87 -3.66
N TYR A 301 8.75 0.45 -3.62
CA TYR A 301 7.56 1.28 -3.70
C TYR A 301 7.58 2.12 -4.98
N VAL A 302 6.43 2.21 -5.65
CA VAL A 302 6.23 3.08 -6.82
C VAL A 302 5.05 4.01 -6.54
N ASP A 303 5.30 5.32 -6.59
CA ASP A 303 4.25 6.32 -6.35
C ASP A 303 3.36 6.54 -7.58
N ALA A 304 2.27 7.30 -7.38
CA ALA A 304 1.31 7.63 -8.44
C ALA A 304 1.90 8.44 -9.62
N GLU A 305 3.14 8.92 -9.51
CA GLU A 305 3.88 9.58 -10.60
C GLU A 305 4.81 8.60 -11.34
N GLY A 306 4.96 7.36 -10.88
CA GLY A 306 5.90 6.39 -11.43
C GLY A 306 7.31 6.48 -10.85
N LYS A 307 7.51 7.20 -9.74
CA LYS A 307 8.81 7.30 -9.07
C LYS A 307 9.06 6.07 -8.20
N VAL A 308 10.23 5.46 -8.36
CA VAL A 308 10.64 4.26 -7.64
C VAL A 308 11.46 4.64 -6.40
N SER A 309 11.02 4.14 -5.25
CA SER A 309 11.63 4.37 -3.93
C SER A 309 11.80 3.05 -3.16
N PRO A 310 12.66 2.98 -2.15
CA PRO A 310 12.83 1.76 -1.36
C PRO A 310 11.57 1.38 -0.59
N CYS A 311 10.88 2.36 0.00
CA CYS A 311 9.64 2.18 0.75
C CYS A 311 8.77 3.44 0.70
N VAL A 312 7.53 3.33 1.14
CA VAL A 312 6.55 4.41 1.18
C VAL A 312 7.00 5.59 2.04
N TYR A 313 7.71 5.35 3.14
CA TYR A 313 8.21 6.39 4.07
C TYR A 313 9.30 7.27 3.45
N LEU A 314 10.11 6.73 2.55
CA LEU A 314 11.15 7.46 1.83
C LEU A 314 10.65 8.15 0.55
N ASN A 315 9.35 8.10 0.29
CA ASN A 315 8.70 8.80 -0.84
C ASN A 315 7.77 9.94 -0.41
N VAL A 316 7.80 10.38 0.83
CA VAL A 316 7.01 11.53 1.26
C VAL A 316 7.63 12.81 0.72
N PRO A 317 6.83 13.80 0.23
CA PRO A 317 7.34 15.10 -0.21
C PRO A 317 8.22 15.77 0.85
N ASP A 318 9.33 16.35 0.43
CA ASP A 318 10.24 17.06 1.32
C ASP A 318 9.66 18.45 1.67
N ASN A 319 9.51 18.74 2.96
CA ASN A 319 8.98 20.02 3.45
C ASN A 319 10.03 20.88 4.14
N GLY A 320 11.34 20.65 3.87
CA GLY A 320 12.41 21.52 4.37
C GLY A 320 13.06 21.07 5.69
N PRO A 321 13.99 21.91 6.25
CA PRO A 321 15.00 21.50 7.23
C PRO A 321 14.52 21.27 8.67
N ASP A 322 13.25 21.52 9.00
CA ASP A 322 12.77 21.57 10.40
C ASP A 322 12.34 20.24 11.03
N ALA A 323 12.92 19.15 10.59
CA ALA A 323 12.74 17.86 11.24
C ALA A 323 13.62 17.76 12.48
N GLY A 324 13.04 17.84 13.67
CA GLY A 324 13.74 17.71 14.95
C GLY A 324 14.49 16.37 15.10
N PRO A 325 15.53 16.30 15.96
CA PRO A 325 16.39 15.14 16.11
C PRO A 325 15.63 13.91 16.66
N GLY A 326 16.03 12.72 16.20
CA GLY A 326 15.65 11.45 16.82
C GLY A 326 14.40 10.75 16.28
N ARG A 327 13.92 11.07 15.07
CA ARG A 327 12.69 10.46 14.49
C ARG A 327 12.82 10.23 13.00
N ILE A 328 11.99 9.33 12.42
CA ILE A 328 11.91 9.08 10.96
C ILE A 328 11.89 10.41 10.18
N ARG A 329 11.34 11.46 10.77
CA ARG A 329 11.26 12.78 10.17
C ARG A 329 12.61 13.49 9.97
N ALA A 330 13.59 13.30 10.86
CA ALA A 330 14.94 13.87 10.66
C ALA A 330 15.63 13.27 9.43
N SER A 331 15.23 12.07 9.06
CA SER A 331 15.68 11.37 7.87
C SER A 331 14.76 11.55 6.68
N ALA A 332 13.48 11.91 6.90
CA ALA A 332 12.48 12.11 5.85
C ALA A 332 12.70 13.37 5.01
N GLY A 333 13.46 14.37 5.49
CA GLY A 333 13.89 15.51 4.67
C GLY A 333 14.72 15.13 3.43
N ARG A 334 14.78 13.84 3.10
CA ARG A 334 15.51 13.34 1.95
C ARG A 334 14.73 12.23 1.27
N ARG A 335 13.70 12.60 0.50
CA ARG A 335 13.03 11.67 -0.41
C ARG A 335 14.07 10.90 -1.22
N ARG A 336 13.97 9.56 -1.20
CA ARG A 336 14.86 8.66 -1.94
C ARG A 336 14.13 8.13 -3.15
N VAL A 337 14.40 8.70 -4.31
CA VAL A 337 13.89 8.25 -5.60
C VAL A 337 15.07 7.76 -6.44
N PHE A 338 15.02 6.51 -6.88
CA PHE A 338 16.08 5.89 -7.68
C PHE A 338 15.79 5.89 -9.18
N GLY A 339 14.54 6.19 -9.59
CA GLY A 339 14.22 6.31 -11.01
C GLY A 339 12.74 6.62 -11.25
N ASP A 340 12.37 6.65 -12.52
CA ASP A 340 11.05 6.98 -13.02
C ASP A 340 10.68 5.98 -14.12
N VAL A 341 9.64 5.15 -13.87
CA VAL A 341 9.21 4.11 -14.83
C VAL A 341 8.62 4.68 -16.12
N ARG A 342 8.36 5.99 -16.19
CA ARG A 342 7.93 6.66 -17.43
C ARG A 342 9.07 6.88 -18.42
N THR A 343 10.30 6.89 -17.95
CA THR A 343 11.49 7.22 -18.73
C THR A 343 12.58 6.15 -18.70
N GLU A 344 12.47 5.20 -17.76
CA GLU A 344 13.46 4.16 -17.54
C GLU A 344 12.78 2.79 -17.43
N LYS A 345 13.46 1.74 -17.84
CA LYS A 345 12.93 0.38 -17.65
C LYS A 345 12.96 0.01 -16.18
N PRO A 346 11.87 -0.55 -15.64
CA PRO A 346 11.74 -0.80 -14.19
C PRO A 346 12.86 -1.67 -13.59
N TRP A 347 13.32 -2.72 -14.29
CA TRP A 347 14.44 -3.54 -13.83
C TRP A 347 15.79 -2.83 -13.89
N GLU A 348 16.00 -1.92 -14.86
CA GLU A 348 17.22 -1.10 -14.90
C GLU A 348 17.28 -0.17 -13.68
N ILE A 349 16.12 0.37 -13.21
CA ILE A 349 16.06 1.15 -11.98
C ILE A 349 16.43 0.29 -10.76
N TRP A 350 15.87 -0.93 -10.64
CA TRP A 350 16.15 -1.85 -9.54
C TRP A 350 17.63 -2.24 -9.48
N GLU A 351 18.27 -2.39 -10.64
CA GLU A 351 19.66 -2.80 -10.78
C GLU A 351 20.68 -1.65 -10.74
N LYS A 352 20.23 -0.39 -10.60
CA LYS A 352 21.14 0.76 -10.48
C LYS A 352 22.14 0.58 -9.34
N PRO A 353 23.42 0.94 -9.57
CA PRO A 353 24.45 0.81 -8.55
C PRO A 353 24.10 1.47 -7.22
N GLU A 354 23.51 2.67 -7.26
CA GLU A 354 23.09 3.42 -6.08
C GLU A 354 21.93 2.74 -5.34
N PHE A 355 20.98 2.11 -6.05
CA PHE A 355 19.90 1.38 -5.39
C PHE A 355 20.38 0.04 -4.82
N LYS A 356 21.29 -0.65 -5.50
CA LYS A 356 21.98 -1.82 -4.96
C LYS A 356 22.76 -1.48 -3.70
N ALA A 357 23.57 -0.42 -3.74
CA ALA A 357 24.35 0.03 -2.61
C ALA A 357 23.46 0.36 -1.40
N PHE A 358 22.29 0.98 -1.62
CA PHE A 358 21.30 1.24 -0.57
C PHE A 358 20.83 -0.06 0.10
N ARG A 359 20.44 -1.08 -0.68
CA ARG A 359 19.99 -2.38 -0.15
C ARG A 359 21.11 -3.14 0.57
N GLU A 360 22.29 -3.19 -0.01
CA GLU A 360 23.47 -3.86 0.58
C GLU A 360 23.94 -3.19 1.87
N ALA A 361 23.81 -1.88 1.97
CA ALA A 361 24.15 -1.14 3.18
C ALA A 361 23.26 -1.54 4.35
N LEU A 362 21.97 -1.78 4.11
CA LEU A 362 21.04 -2.32 5.12
C LEU A 362 21.45 -3.72 5.58
N VAL A 363 21.76 -4.62 4.65
CA VAL A 363 22.21 -5.99 4.97
C VAL A 363 23.49 -5.98 5.80
N ARG A 364 24.42 -5.04 5.52
CA ARG A 364 25.66 -4.86 6.28
C ARG A 364 25.48 -4.10 7.59
N ASN A 365 24.24 -3.78 8.00
CA ASN A 365 23.92 -2.96 9.18
C ASN A 365 24.58 -1.57 9.16
N ALA A 366 24.82 -1.02 7.98
CA ALA A 366 25.37 0.32 7.76
C ALA A 366 24.40 1.12 6.85
N PRO A 367 23.14 1.29 7.28
CA PRO A 367 22.08 1.82 6.42
C PRO A 367 22.29 3.28 6.05
N ASP A 368 21.53 3.73 5.02
CA ASP A 368 21.40 5.16 4.71
C ASP A 368 21.01 5.95 5.99
N PRO A 369 21.52 7.17 6.18
CA PRO A 369 21.18 8.01 7.33
C PRO A 369 19.67 8.16 7.56
N ALA A 370 18.88 8.13 6.49
CA ALA A 370 17.42 8.14 6.55
C ALA A 370 16.81 6.93 7.30
N CYS A 371 17.53 5.83 7.39
CA CYS A 371 17.08 4.60 8.02
C CYS A 371 17.67 4.39 9.44
N HIS A 372 18.63 5.21 9.89
CA HIS A 372 19.32 4.99 11.17
C HIS A 372 18.38 4.94 12.38
N VAL A 373 17.36 5.80 12.39
CA VAL A 373 16.40 5.94 13.49
C VAL A 373 15.00 5.46 13.13
N CYS A 374 14.86 4.75 12.00
CA CYS A 374 13.58 4.27 11.53
C CYS A 374 13.04 3.15 12.43
N PRO A 375 11.84 3.27 13.03
CA PRO A 375 11.26 2.24 13.90
C PRO A 375 11.12 0.87 13.22
N LYS A 376 10.99 0.84 11.89
CA LYS A 376 10.92 -0.41 11.11
C LYS A 376 12.21 -1.24 11.14
N ARG A 377 13.29 -0.70 11.67
CA ARG A 377 14.57 -1.40 11.84
C ARG A 377 14.74 -2.01 13.23
N PHE A 378 13.88 -1.67 14.16
CA PHE A 378 14.01 -2.09 15.55
C PHE A 378 12.72 -2.76 15.99
N GLU A 379 12.84 -3.91 16.63
CA GLU A 379 11.73 -4.70 17.15
C GLU A 379 12.08 -5.17 18.56
N ARG A 380 11.04 -5.31 19.41
CA ARG A 380 11.17 -5.84 20.76
C ARG A 380 10.14 -6.92 21.02
#